data_5e64d674db7fc3b5ab2b487156abc6e2
#
_entry.id   5e64d674db7fc3b5ab2b487156abc6e2
#
_cell.length_a   1.000
_cell.length_b   1.000
_cell.length_c   1.000
_cell.angle_alpha   90.00
_cell.angle_beta   90.00
_cell.angle_gamma   90.00
#
_symmetry.space_group_name_H-M   'P 1'
#
loop_
_entity.id
_entity.type
_entity.pdbx_description
1 polymer ?
#
loop_
_entity_poly.entity_id
_entity_poly.type
_entity_poly.pdbx_seq_one_letter_code
_entity_poly.pdbx_strand_id
1 'polypeptide(L)'
;MVIAHLIVMAAAALAPQDALPSKSGIAWNRYRDYDELLDAVRQVAARSPDLVRIEQIGTSALGRPIVVAIVNNPATGPEAAKPAMWIDGNIHGNEVQAGEVVGYTLDALCNAHGRVPELTELIDRTVFYLCPSVNPDGRDEWFSKAHTPHSNRTGLQPFDNDRDGESDEDGPDDLDGDGSIGEMWKKDPNGTHRRDPRDPRRFVPVPRDPRPDGTVERGEWSFAGEEGIDNDGDGRINEDGQGGYDMNRNWPSDWQPDHVQRGAGPWPLSYPETRCVADFILAHPTIAAVQSYHNAGGMILRGPGAAYNEGAYPAADRAAYDAIAAAGAQMLPGYRPMVIHKDLYTVHGGFVNWTAEGLGIVSFTNELWTDQRIMQDGGGPDESERQRWRDEVLFRRTFKDWTEVQHPVHGTVLVGGQTKWSSRVTPHFMLEEECHRNFAFTTFHASQMPLLRAGTTRVRSLGDGVWEVTVELCNDRRIPTRTARAADKGIGRPDLLTVGLGDPSGTVAAGGIVDGGVLERTFTPAKAEPARLRVERGIPGLGSTVFRFIVRAAEGSQVRLRYESQKATPMQLELTLRESATP
;
A
#
# COMPACT_ATOMS: atom_id res chain seq x y z
N MET A 1 16.54 -27.21 -59.33
CA MET A 1 17.59 -26.71 -58.45
C MET A 1 16.87 -25.88 -57.37
N VAL A 2 16.55 -26.53 -56.26
CA VAL A 2 15.77 -25.94 -55.15
C VAL A 2 16.80 -25.50 -54.13
N ILE A 3 16.90 -24.19 -53.90
CA ILE A 3 17.76 -23.60 -52.84
C ILE A 3 16.98 -23.67 -51.53
N ALA A 4 17.40 -24.60 -50.67
CA ALA A 4 16.92 -24.67 -49.31
C ALA A 4 17.55 -23.56 -48.47
N HIS A 5 16.74 -22.58 -48.01
CA HIS A 5 17.17 -21.62 -47.00
C HIS A 5 17.16 -22.30 -45.64
N LEU A 6 18.34 -22.57 -45.12
CA LEU A 6 18.53 -22.98 -43.73
C LEU A 6 18.29 -21.74 -42.83
N ILE A 7 17.14 -21.71 -42.15
CA ILE A 7 16.92 -20.76 -41.03
C ILE A 7 17.65 -21.37 -39.84
N VAL A 8 18.81 -20.82 -39.50
CA VAL A 8 19.47 -21.08 -38.24
C VAL A 8 18.70 -20.31 -37.16
N MET A 9 17.76 -20.98 -36.50
CA MET A 9 17.28 -20.51 -35.23
C MET A 9 18.42 -20.63 -34.21
N ALA A 10 19.02 -19.51 -33.86
CA ALA A 10 19.84 -19.41 -32.65
C ALA A 10 18.92 -19.72 -31.48
N ALA A 11 19.00 -20.93 -30.92
CA ALA A 11 18.45 -21.21 -29.60
C ALA A 11 19.20 -20.30 -28.62
N ALA A 12 18.56 -19.20 -28.21
CA ALA A 12 18.99 -18.52 -27.02
C ALA A 12 18.92 -19.58 -25.92
N ALA A 13 20.07 -19.99 -25.42
CA ALA A 13 20.13 -20.81 -24.23
C ALA A 13 19.37 -20.02 -23.16
N LEU A 14 18.23 -20.58 -22.72
CA LEU A 14 17.57 -20.11 -21.50
C LEU A 14 18.64 -20.20 -20.43
N ALA A 15 19.15 -19.04 -20.00
CA ALA A 15 19.97 -18.97 -18.81
C ALA A 15 19.20 -19.67 -17.68
N PRO A 16 19.86 -20.48 -16.84
CA PRO A 16 19.21 -21.03 -15.68
C PRO A 16 18.46 -19.89 -14.97
N GLN A 17 17.27 -20.18 -14.42
CA GLN A 17 16.52 -19.24 -13.60
C GLN A 17 17.27 -19.02 -12.28
N ASP A 18 18.48 -18.48 -12.36
CA ASP A 18 19.20 -18.05 -11.20
C ASP A 18 18.46 -16.85 -10.63
N ALA A 19 18.21 -16.88 -9.34
CA ALA A 19 17.76 -15.73 -8.59
C ALA A 19 18.62 -14.52 -8.98
N LEU A 20 18.00 -13.36 -9.25
CA LEU A 20 18.75 -12.17 -9.62
C LEU A 20 19.79 -11.90 -8.52
N PRO A 21 21.10 -11.97 -8.82
CA PRO A 21 22.10 -11.77 -7.78
C PRO A 21 21.95 -10.39 -7.17
N SER A 22 21.85 -10.34 -5.84
CA SER A 22 21.71 -9.09 -5.10
C SER A 22 22.92 -8.18 -5.32
N LYS A 23 22.69 -6.94 -5.75
CA LYS A 23 23.75 -5.91 -5.85
C LYS A 23 24.15 -5.40 -4.48
N SER A 24 23.23 -5.39 -3.54
CA SER A 24 23.43 -4.92 -2.17
C SER A 24 24.11 -5.97 -1.28
N GLY A 25 23.90 -7.26 -1.58
CA GLY A 25 24.33 -8.37 -0.71
C GLY A 25 23.46 -8.53 0.54
N ILE A 26 22.31 -7.86 0.62
CA ILE A 26 21.39 -7.93 1.75
C ILE A 26 20.54 -9.21 1.62
N ALA A 27 20.44 -9.98 2.70
CA ALA A 27 19.49 -11.07 2.85
C ALA A 27 18.22 -10.57 3.57
N TRP A 28 17.06 -10.76 2.96
CA TRP A 28 15.77 -10.28 3.48
C TRP A 28 15.01 -11.37 4.25
N ASN A 29 15.72 -12.13 5.06
CA ASN A 29 15.23 -13.28 5.82
C ASN A 29 15.23 -13.05 7.34
N ARG A 30 15.35 -11.81 7.79
CA ARG A 30 15.26 -11.40 9.18
C ARG A 30 14.58 -10.05 9.32
N TYR A 31 14.03 -9.79 10.48
CA TYR A 31 13.52 -8.48 10.86
C TYR A 31 14.66 -7.60 11.38
N ARG A 32 14.56 -6.30 11.09
CA ARG A 32 15.53 -5.25 11.44
C ARG A 32 14.86 -4.22 12.33
N ASP A 33 15.57 -3.72 13.34
CA ASP A 33 15.16 -2.49 14.01
C ASP A 33 15.19 -1.31 13.03
N TYR A 34 14.88 -0.11 13.52
CA TYR A 34 14.78 1.03 12.60
C TYR A 34 16.14 1.42 12.00
N ASP A 35 17.19 1.44 12.82
CA ASP A 35 18.53 1.83 12.36
C ASP A 35 19.10 0.81 11.37
N GLU A 36 18.97 -0.47 11.64
CA GLU A 36 19.36 -1.54 10.72
C GLU A 36 18.58 -1.49 9.39
N LEU A 37 17.28 -1.17 9.44
CA LEU A 37 16.45 -1.03 8.24
C LEU A 37 16.89 0.18 7.41
N LEU A 38 17.16 1.30 8.06
CA LEU A 38 17.64 2.52 7.42
C LEU A 38 19.02 2.31 6.80
N ASP A 39 19.91 1.59 7.49
CA ASP A 39 21.23 1.24 6.96
C ASP A 39 21.14 0.31 5.75
N ALA A 40 20.20 -0.65 5.76
CA ALA A 40 19.92 -1.49 4.59
C ALA A 40 19.46 -0.65 3.40
N VAL A 41 18.54 0.30 3.60
CA VAL A 41 18.08 1.22 2.56
C VAL A 41 19.24 2.07 2.01
N ARG A 42 20.09 2.61 2.88
CA ARG A 42 21.29 3.37 2.49
C ARG A 42 22.28 2.52 1.69
N GLN A 43 22.46 1.25 2.09
CA GLN A 43 23.34 0.32 1.38
C GLN A 43 22.83 0.03 -0.03
N VAL A 44 21.53 -0.17 -0.23
CA VAL A 44 20.92 -0.34 -1.56
C VAL A 44 21.15 0.91 -2.41
N ALA A 45 20.86 2.09 -1.87
CA ALA A 45 21.06 3.36 -2.58
C ALA A 45 22.52 3.56 -2.98
N ALA A 46 23.46 3.28 -2.09
CA ALA A 46 24.92 3.39 -2.38
C ALA A 46 25.39 2.43 -3.48
N ARG A 47 24.70 1.31 -3.70
CA ARG A 47 24.98 0.34 -4.77
C ARG A 47 24.27 0.65 -6.09
N SER A 48 23.35 1.61 -6.07
CA SER A 48 22.55 2.01 -7.25
C SER A 48 22.41 3.55 -7.32
N PRO A 49 23.51 4.31 -7.26
CA PRO A 49 23.47 5.78 -7.13
C PRO A 49 22.86 6.48 -8.35
N ASP A 50 22.88 5.83 -9.53
CA ASP A 50 22.29 6.37 -10.76
C ASP A 50 20.74 6.26 -10.78
N LEU A 51 20.18 5.45 -9.89
CA LEU A 51 18.72 5.18 -9.82
C LEU A 51 18.10 5.68 -8.53
N VAL A 52 18.83 5.67 -7.41
CA VAL A 52 18.28 5.88 -6.07
C VAL A 52 18.89 7.08 -5.39
N ARG A 53 18.03 7.97 -4.91
CA ARG A 53 18.38 8.99 -3.92
C ARG A 53 17.53 8.79 -2.66
N ILE A 54 18.04 9.22 -1.52
CA ILE A 54 17.32 9.21 -0.25
C ILE A 54 17.03 10.65 0.15
N GLU A 55 15.79 10.89 0.58
CA GLU A 55 15.34 12.18 1.07
C GLU A 55 14.75 12.01 2.48
N GLN A 56 15.20 12.82 3.43
CA GLN A 56 14.52 12.94 4.71
C GLN A 56 13.37 13.90 4.55
N ILE A 57 12.13 13.41 4.75
CA ILE A 57 10.90 14.19 4.58
C ILE A 57 10.38 14.79 5.89
N GLY A 58 10.88 14.32 7.03
CA GLY A 58 10.49 14.80 8.34
C GLY A 58 11.21 14.08 9.46
N THR A 59 10.68 14.26 10.66
CA THR A 59 11.10 13.58 11.89
C THR A 59 9.87 13.11 12.65
N SER A 60 10.01 12.00 13.37
CA SER A 60 9.01 11.48 14.29
C SER A 60 8.89 12.33 15.57
N ALA A 61 7.94 11.98 16.41
CA ALA A 61 7.73 12.62 17.70
C ALA A 61 8.98 12.58 18.61
N LEU A 62 9.74 11.48 18.57
CA LEU A 62 10.98 11.33 19.33
C LEU A 62 12.24 11.76 18.55
N GLY A 63 12.08 12.41 17.38
CA GLY A 63 13.17 13.00 16.62
C GLY A 63 13.89 12.06 15.64
N ARG A 64 13.40 10.84 15.40
CA ARG A 64 13.98 9.94 14.39
C ARG A 64 13.65 10.42 12.98
N PRO A 65 14.59 10.34 12.02
CA PRO A 65 14.34 10.77 10.65
C PRO A 65 13.29 9.88 9.99
N ILE A 66 12.36 10.48 9.23
CA ILE A 66 11.46 9.77 8.33
C ILE A 66 12.00 9.98 6.92
N VAL A 67 12.32 8.87 6.23
CA VAL A 67 13.02 8.91 4.95
C VAL A 67 12.19 8.28 3.82
N VAL A 68 12.39 8.80 2.61
CA VAL A 68 11.89 8.23 1.36
C VAL A 68 13.06 7.89 0.46
N ALA A 69 13.14 6.64 0.04
CA ALA A 69 14.02 6.23 -1.05
C ALA A 69 13.26 6.46 -2.37
N ILE A 70 13.87 7.20 -3.28
CA ILE A 70 13.30 7.61 -4.56
C ILE A 70 14.02 6.89 -5.68
N VAL A 71 13.27 6.01 -6.38
CA VAL A 71 13.79 5.29 -7.55
C VAL A 71 13.31 5.98 -8.81
N ASN A 72 14.24 6.51 -9.59
CA ASN A 72 14.00 7.14 -10.88
C ASN A 72 15.20 6.92 -11.78
N ASN A 73 15.00 6.58 -13.04
CA ASN A 73 16.08 6.67 -14.04
C ASN A 73 16.07 8.07 -14.67
N PRO A 74 17.01 8.97 -14.32
CA PRO A 74 17.04 10.34 -14.85
C PRO A 74 17.36 10.38 -16.35
N ALA A 75 18.00 9.34 -16.89
CA ALA A 75 18.32 9.26 -18.32
C ALA A 75 17.07 9.17 -19.20
N THR A 76 15.94 8.69 -18.66
CA THR A 76 14.67 8.57 -19.39
C THR A 76 13.69 9.72 -19.09
N GLY A 77 14.10 10.68 -18.29
CA GLY A 77 13.35 11.92 -18.02
C GLY A 77 13.31 12.31 -16.54
N PRO A 78 12.93 13.56 -16.27
CA PRO A 78 12.86 14.06 -14.90
C PRO A 78 11.67 13.43 -14.14
N GLU A 79 11.80 13.35 -12.83
CA GLU A 79 10.77 12.84 -11.88
C GLU A 79 9.39 13.44 -12.13
N ALA A 80 9.32 14.77 -12.26
CA ALA A 80 8.06 15.50 -12.44
C ALA A 80 7.34 15.22 -13.77
N ALA A 81 7.99 14.52 -14.71
CA ALA A 81 7.40 14.17 -16.00
C ALA A 81 6.91 12.71 -16.08
N LYS A 82 7.05 11.94 -15.01
CA LYS A 82 6.68 10.52 -14.97
C LYS A 82 5.54 10.29 -13.98
N PRO A 83 4.64 9.34 -14.24
CA PRO A 83 3.72 8.85 -13.21
C PRO A 83 4.53 8.23 -12.07
N ALA A 84 4.02 8.37 -10.85
CA ALA A 84 4.71 7.88 -9.67
C ALA A 84 3.83 6.94 -8.84
N MET A 85 4.50 6.05 -8.09
CA MET A 85 3.86 5.20 -7.09
C MET A 85 4.45 5.50 -5.71
N TRP A 86 3.58 5.72 -4.72
CA TRP A 86 3.94 5.76 -3.31
C TRP A 86 3.82 4.37 -2.70
N ILE A 87 4.83 3.97 -1.93
CA ILE A 87 4.90 2.68 -1.23
C ILE A 87 5.36 2.95 0.20
N ASP A 88 4.56 2.55 1.17
CA ASP A 88 4.91 2.71 2.58
C ASP A 88 4.66 1.45 3.39
N GLY A 89 5.25 1.43 4.57
CA GLY A 89 5.02 0.41 5.56
C GLY A 89 5.18 0.94 6.98
N ASN A 90 4.78 0.09 7.94
CA ASN A 90 5.03 0.31 9.35
C ASN A 90 4.45 1.64 9.87
N ILE A 91 3.20 1.95 9.47
CA ILE A 91 2.40 2.99 10.13
C ILE A 91 2.11 2.58 11.58
N HIS A 92 1.86 1.28 11.80
CA HIS A 92 1.77 0.71 13.14
C HIS A 92 3.11 0.11 13.56
N GLY A 93 3.57 0.40 14.77
CA GLY A 93 4.90 0.06 15.26
C GLY A 93 5.20 -1.45 15.26
N ASN A 94 4.24 -2.27 15.69
CA ASN A 94 4.35 -3.73 15.76
C ASN A 94 4.26 -4.44 14.39
N GLU A 95 3.95 -3.73 13.32
CA GLU A 95 3.80 -4.30 11.98
C GLU A 95 5.13 -4.26 11.21
N VAL A 96 6.17 -4.78 11.86
CA VAL A 96 7.57 -4.65 11.43
C VAL A 96 7.88 -5.31 10.07
N GLN A 97 7.08 -6.30 9.64
CA GLN A 97 7.24 -6.93 8.34
C GLN A 97 7.02 -5.95 7.18
N ALA A 98 6.14 -4.97 7.36
CA ALA A 98 5.84 -3.97 6.34
C ALA A 98 7.11 -3.21 5.88
N GLY A 99 7.97 -2.83 6.82
CA GLY A 99 9.25 -2.19 6.51
C GLY A 99 10.20 -3.08 5.72
N GLU A 100 10.23 -4.39 6.02
CA GLU A 100 11.05 -5.35 5.26
C GLU A 100 10.57 -5.51 3.82
N VAL A 101 9.25 -5.51 3.59
CA VAL A 101 8.68 -5.58 2.24
C VAL A 101 9.04 -4.33 1.43
N VAL A 102 8.98 -3.15 2.04
CA VAL A 102 9.37 -1.88 1.38
C VAL A 102 10.88 -1.89 1.05
N GLY A 103 11.73 -2.29 2.00
CA GLY A 103 13.17 -2.40 1.79
C GLY A 103 13.53 -3.45 0.73
N TYR A 104 12.90 -4.62 0.77
CA TYR A 104 13.02 -5.65 -0.26
C TYR A 104 12.61 -5.10 -1.65
N THR A 105 11.50 -4.38 -1.71
CA THR A 105 10.99 -3.80 -2.97
C THR A 105 12.02 -2.84 -3.58
N LEU A 106 12.64 -1.98 -2.77
CA LEU A 106 13.72 -1.11 -3.20
C LEU A 106 14.90 -1.90 -3.79
N ASP A 107 15.38 -2.91 -3.07
CA ASP A 107 16.53 -3.74 -3.49
C ASP A 107 16.20 -4.52 -4.77
N ALA A 108 15.00 -5.13 -4.85
CA ALA A 108 14.56 -5.89 -6.00
C ALA A 108 14.40 -5.03 -7.26
N LEU A 109 13.87 -3.81 -7.17
CA LEU A 109 13.81 -2.85 -8.27
C LEU A 109 15.23 -2.55 -8.79
N CYS A 110 16.17 -2.25 -7.89
CA CYS A 110 17.56 -1.96 -8.24
C CYS A 110 18.27 -3.16 -8.88
N ASN A 111 18.02 -4.35 -8.36
CA ASN A 111 18.58 -5.59 -8.88
C ASN A 111 18.04 -5.94 -10.28
N ALA A 112 16.76 -5.66 -10.53
CA ALA A 112 16.08 -5.97 -11.79
C ALA A 112 16.43 -5.00 -12.93
N HIS A 113 16.70 -3.73 -12.63
CA HIS A 113 17.00 -2.73 -13.65
C HIS A 113 18.23 -3.10 -14.49
N GLY A 114 18.05 -3.10 -15.81
CA GLY A 114 19.05 -3.54 -16.79
C GLY A 114 19.19 -5.06 -16.94
N ARG A 115 18.38 -5.86 -16.22
CA ARG A 115 18.44 -7.34 -16.26
C ARG A 115 17.10 -7.98 -16.60
N VAL A 116 15.99 -7.43 -16.10
CA VAL A 116 14.63 -7.87 -16.38
C VAL A 116 13.98 -6.82 -17.26
N PRO A 117 13.72 -7.10 -18.55
CA PRO A 117 13.24 -6.10 -19.51
C PRO A 117 11.96 -5.39 -19.04
N GLU A 118 10.97 -6.14 -18.55
CA GLU A 118 9.67 -5.61 -18.12
C GLU A 118 9.78 -4.66 -16.92
N LEU A 119 10.64 -5.00 -15.95
CA LEU A 119 10.90 -4.14 -14.79
C LEU A 119 11.79 -2.96 -15.14
N THR A 120 12.73 -3.12 -16.07
CA THR A 120 13.54 -2.02 -16.61
C THR A 120 12.65 -0.99 -17.28
N GLU A 121 11.76 -1.41 -18.20
CA GLU A 121 10.79 -0.52 -18.84
C GLU A 121 9.89 0.18 -17.81
N LEU A 122 9.44 -0.55 -16.80
CA LEU A 122 8.60 0.02 -15.74
C LEU A 122 9.35 1.11 -14.96
N ILE A 123 10.59 0.87 -14.54
CA ILE A 123 11.43 1.83 -13.81
C ILE A 123 11.78 3.03 -14.68
N ASP A 124 12.04 2.81 -15.97
CA ASP A 124 12.38 3.88 -16.91
C ASP A 124 11.24 4.88 -17.13
N ARG A 125 9.98 4.44 -17.04
CA ARG A 125 8.79 5.29 -17.23
C ARG A 125 8.09 5.72 -15.96
N THR A 126 8.53 5.26 -14.78
CA THR A 126 7.83 5.44 -13.49
C THR A 126 8.80 5.87 -12.41
N VAL A 127 8.31 6.67 -11.46
CA VAL A 127 9.02 6.99 -10.22
C VAL A 127 8.41 6.16 -9.08
N PHE A 128 9.26 5.62 -8.21
CA PHE A 128 8.82 4.97 -6.99
C PHE A 128 9.30 5.76 -5.77
N TYR A 129 8.39 6.11 -4.88
CA TYR A 129 8.64 6.73 -3.60
C TYR A 129 8.42 5.68 -2.51
N LEU A 130 9.48 5.25 -1.84
CA LEU A 130 9.44 4.16 -0.87
C LEU A 130 9.76 4.68 0.54
N CYS A 131 8.77 4.68 1.42
CA CYS A 131 8.90 5.04 2.83
C CYS A 131 8.91 3.75 3.68
N PRO A 132 10.07 3.25 4.14
CA PRO A 132 10.16 1.95 4.80
C PRO A 132 9.52 1.92 6.18
N SER A 133 9.42 3.06 6.86
CA SER A 133 8.70 3.18 8.13
C SER A 133 8.15 4.58 8.29
N VAL A 134 6.82 4.66 8.42
CA VAL A 134 6.12 5.89 8.77
C VAL A 134 6.22 6.15 10.28
N ASN A 135 6.31 5.08 11.08
CA ASN A 135 6.42 5.12 12.54
C ASN A 135 7.78 4.54 12.99
N PRO A 136 8.89 5.28 12.82
CA PRO A 136 10.21 4.80 13.21
C PRO A 136 10.34 4.62 14.74
N ASP A 137 9.65 5.42 15.55
CA ASP A 137 9.67 5.33 17.00
C ASP A 137 9.04 4.02 17.47
N GLY A 138 7.83 3.72 16.99
CA GLY A 138 7.14 2.48 17.32
C GLY A 138 7.88 1.23 16.82
N ARG A 139 8.55 1.32 15.66
CA ARG A 139 9.38 0.22 15.18
C ARG A 139 10.54 -0.06 16.14
N ASP A 140 11.28 0.97 16.53
CA ASP A 140 12.44 0.83 17.40
C ASP A 140 12.04 0.28 18.77
N GLU A 141 10.94 0.77 19.33
CA GLU A 141 10.41 0.29 20.59
C GLU A 141 9.99 -1.18 20.53
N TRP A 142 9.38 -1.62 19.44
CA TRP A 142 9.04 -3.03 19.23
C TRP A 142 10.24 -3.96 19.39
N PHE A 143 11.42 -3.54 18.91
CA PHE A 143 12.64 -4.33 19.03
C PHE A 143 13.28 -4.23 20.42
N SER A 144 13.25 -3.05 21.03
CA SER A 144 14.00 -2.74 22.25
C SER A 144 13.26 -3.10 23.54
N LYS A 145 11.91 -3.17 23.51
CA LYS A 145 11.09 -3.44 24.71
C LYS A 145 10.26 -4.72 24.59
N ALA A 146 9.75 -5.19 25.72
CA ALA A 146 8.81 -6.28 25.79
C ALA A 146 7.43 -5.82 25.27
N HIS A 147 6.77 -6.68 24.51
CA HIS A 147 5.46 -6.43 23.92
C HIS A 147 4.64 -7.70 23.79
N THR A 148 3.32 -7.57 23.72
CA THR A 148 2.44 -8.62 23.22
C THR A 148 2.51 -8.67 21.68
N PRO A 149 2.02 -9.71 21.00
CA PRO A 149 1.90 -9.70 19.54
C PRO A 149 1.04 -8.55 18.99
N HIS A 150 0.22 -7.91 19.82
CA HIS A 150 -0.79 -6.92 19.42
C HIS A 150 -0.53 -5.52 19.96
N SER A 151 0.35 -5.33 20.94
CA SER A 151 0.70 -4.03 21.49
C SER A 151 1.63 -3.23 20.58
N ASN A 152 1.95 -2.00 20.97
CA ASN A 152 2.80 -1.05 20.22
C ASN A 152 2.30 -0.78 18.78
N ARG A 153 0.97 -0.64 18.65
CA ARG A 153 0.34 -0.28 17.38
C ARG A 153 0.53 1.21 17.06
N THR A 154 0.54 2.04 18.07
CA THR A 154 0.39 3.50 18.01
C THR A 154 1.74 4.22 17.89
N GLY A 155 1.71 5.55 17.74
CA GLY A 155 2.89 6.40 17.87
C GLY A 155 3.24 6.63 19.34
N LEU A 156 4.44 7.17 19.60
CA LEU A 156 5.03 7.30 20.93
C LEU A 156 5.02 8.74 21.46
N GLN A 157 4.20 9.62 20.90
CA GLN A 157 3.95 10.91 21.54
C GLN A 157 3.19 10.65 22.86
N PRO A 158 3.59 11.29 23.99
CA PRO A 158 2.92 11.08 25.26
C PRO A 158 1.41 11.29 25.16
N PHE A 159 0.66 10.39 25.76
CA PHE A 159 -0.80 10.39 25.71
C PHE A 159 -1.38 9.85 27.03
N ASP A 160 -2.24 10.62 27.67
CA ASP A 160 -2.99 10.26 28.86
C ASP A 160 -4.19 9.39 28.45
N ASN A 161 -4.07 8.07 28.58
CA ASN A 161 -5.05 7.09 28.10
C ASN A 161 -6.25 6.96 29.05
N ASP A 162 -6.03 7.13 30.35
CA ASP A 162 -7.04 6.96 31.39
C ASP A 162 -7.66 8.29 31.86
N ARG A 163 -7.01 9.43 31.55
CA ARG A 163 -7.44 10.82 31.77
C ARG A 163 -7.34 11.26 33.22
N ASP A 164 -6.31 10.84 33.89
CA ASP A 164 -5.99 11.26 35.27
C ASP A 164 -5.13 12.53 35.31
N GLY A 165 -4.45 12.88 34.21
CA GLY A 165 -3.63 14.08 34.02
C GLY A 165 -2.14 13.81 33.95
N GLU A 166 -1.69 12.58 34.16
CA GLU A 166 -0.35 12.10 33.88
C GLU A 166 -0.34 11.42 32.47
N SER A 167 0.76 10.89 32.00
CA SER A 167 0.83 10.26 30.68
C SER A 167 1.88 9.17 30.64
N ASP A 168 1.52 8.03 30.10
CA ASP A 168 2.42 6.88 29.89
C ASP A 168 3.01 6.32 31.22
N GLU A 169 2.31 6.40 32.36
CA GLU A 169 2.85 6.05 33.68
C GLU A 169 2.59 4.60 34.11
N ASP A 170 1.58 3.92 33.58
CA ASP A 170 1.26 2.53 33.91
C ASP A 170 1.18 1.63 32.67
N GLY A 171 2.34 1.29 32.13
CA GLY A 171 2.48 0.34 31.03
C GLY A 171 2.79 -1.08 31.50
N PRO A 172 2.68 -2.07 30.60
CA PRO A 172 2.96 -3.47 30.92
C PRO A 172 4.42 -3.70 31.29
N ASP A 173 4.66 -4.59 32.28
CA ASP A 173 5.98 -4.99 32.75
C ASP A 173 6.30 -6.44 32.37
N ASP A 174 7.51 -6.68 31.93
CA ASP A 174 8.08 -8.02 31.70
C ASP A 174 8.53 -8.62 33.06
N LEU A 175 7.62 -9.30 33.75
CA LEU A 175 7.84 -9.81 35.12
C LEU A 175 8.73 -11.07 35.14
N ASP A 176 8.85 -11.79 34.04
CA ASP A 176 9.67 -13.01 33.95
C ASP A 176 10.95 -12.81 33.12
N GLY A 177 11.15 -11.63 32.52
CA GLY A 177 12.37 -11.20 31.83
C GLY A 177 12.60 -11.89 30.48
N ASP A 178 11.55 -12.30 29.79
CA ASP A 178 11.67 -13.05 28.52
C ASP A 178 11.69 -12.16 27.27
N GLY A 179 11.45 -10.86 27.42
CA GLY A 179 11.39 -9.88 26.32
C GLY A 179 10.05 -9.82 25.59
N SER A 180 9.01 -10.45 26.16
CA SER A 180 7.62 -10.35 25.70
C SER A 180 6.73 -9.95 26.87
N ILE A 181 5.54 -9.48 26.57
CA ILE A 181 4.48 -9.32 27.57
C ILE A 181 3.55 -10.52 27.40
N GLY A 182 3.55 -11.38 28.41
CA GLY A 182 2.75 -12.59 28.48
C GLY A 182 1.37 -12.36 29.08
N GLU A 183 0.69 -13.48 29.35
CA GLU A 183 -0.59 -13.51 30.08
C GLU A 183 -0.35 -13.83 31.55
N MET A 184 -1.18 -13.29 32.44
CA MET A 184 -1.22 -13.68 33.85
C MET A 184 -2.44 -14.54 34.12
N TRP A 185 -2.22 -15.69 34.77
CA TRP A 185 -3.27 -16.61 35.19
C TRP A 185 -3.15 -16.94 36.68
N LYS A 186 -4.26 -16.83 37.41
CA LYS A 186 -4.30 -17.20 38.83
C LYS A 186 -5.19 -18.38 39.10
N LYS A 187 -4.82 -19.22 40.08
CA LYS A 187 -5.73 -20.24 40.59
C LYS A 187 -6.93 -19.59 41.26
N ASP A 188 -8.12 -20.05 40.89
CA ASP A 188 -9.39 -19.54 41.40
C ASP A 188 -10.39 -20.68 41.50
N PRO A 189 -10.88 -21.06 42.71
CA PRO A 189 -11.90 -22.08 42.88
C PRO A 189 -13.22 -21.77 42.16
N ASN A 190 -13.46 -20.52 41.82
CA ASN A 190 -14.61 -20.06 41.03
C ASN A 190 -14.21 -19.64 39.62
N GLY A 191 -13.06 -20.06 39.16
CA GLY A 191 -12.50 -19.70 37.87
C GLY A 191 -13.38 -20.10 36.70
N THR A 192 -13.17 -19.45 35.60
CA THR A 192 -13.94 -19.64 34.35
C THR A 192 -13.18 -20.46 33.30
N HIS A 193 -11.95 -20.85 33.59
CA HIS A 193 -11.05 -21.57 32.68
C HIS A 193 -10.46 -22.83 33.31
N ARG A 194 -10.06 -23.73 32.44
CA ARG A 194 -9.26 -24.93 32.80
C ARG A 194 -8.12 -25.10 31.81
N ARG A 195 -7.14 -25.95 32.15
CA ARG A 195 -6.13 -26.38 31.20
C ARG A 195 -6.78 -27.16 30.05
N ASP A 196 -6.40 -26.89 28.79
CA ASP A 196 -6.86 -27.65 27.63
C ASP A 196 -6.30 -29.09 27.73
N PRO A 197 -7.14 -30.14 27.72
CA PRO A 197 -6.66 -31.53 27.75
C PRO A 197 -5.76 -31.91 26.56
N ARG A 198 -5.88 -31.21 25.42
CA ARG A 198 -5.08 -31.47 24.22
C ARG A 198 -3.71 -30.78 24.28
N ASP A 199 -3.64 -29.62 24.94
CA ASP A 199 -2.41 -28.88 25.19
C ASP A 199 -2.47 -28.18 26.55
N PRO A 200 -1.87 -28.78 27.61
CA PRO A 200 -1.96 -28.24 28.98
C PRO A 200 -1.33 -26.85 29.17
N ARG A 201 -0.64 -26.33 28.17
CA ARG A 201 -0.13 -24.96 28.20
C ARG A 201 -1.25 -23.93 28.01
N ARG A 202 -2.36 -24.34 27.40
CA ARG A 202 -3.46 -23.44 27.07
C ARG A 202 -4.51 -23.45 28.18
N PHE A 203 -5.10 -22.28 28.40
CA PHE A 203 -6.31 -22.12 29.19
C PHE A 203 -7.51 -21.98 28.28
N VAL A 204 -8.52 -22.80 28.50
CA VAL A 204 -9.77 -22.80 27.72
C VAL A 204 -10.95 -22.54 28.63
N PRO A 205 -11.96 -21.78 28.18
CA PRO A 205 -13.13 -21.53 28.98
C PRO A 205 -13.90 -22.83 29.26
N VAL A 206 -14.45 -22.96 30.46
CA VAL A 206 -15.41 -24.02 30.77
C VAL A 206 -16.80 -23.63 30.25
N PRO A 207 -17.65 -24.61 29.85
CA PRO A 207 -19.02 -24.34 29.45
C PRO A 207 -19.78 -23.61 30.55
N ARG A 208 -20.50 -22.55 30.20
CA ARG A 208 -21.32 -21.78 31.14
C ARG A 208 -22.71 -22.36 31.31
N ASP A 209 -23.19 -23.13 30.33
CA ASP A 209 -24.50 -23.74 30.36
C ASP A 209 -24.54 -24.90 31.37
N PRO A 210 -25.59 -25.01 32.17
CA PRO A 210 -25.77 -26.14 33.08
C PRO A 210 -25.76 -27.47 32.32
N ARG A 211 -25.11 -28.46 32.89
CA ARG A 211 -25.20 -29.83 32.43
C ARG A 211 -26.68 -30.34 32.56
N PRO A 212 -27.03 -31.44 31.90
CA PRO A 212 -28.41 -32.00 32.03
C PRO A 212 -28.84 -32.30 33.46
N ASP A 213 -27.92 -32.49 34.39
CA ASP A 213 -28.16 -32.68 35.80
C ASP A 213 -28.30 -31.36 36.61
N GLY A 214 -28.26 -30.21 35.94
CA GLY A 214 -28.36 -28.89 36.55
C GLY A 214 -27.06 -28.37 37.17
N THR A 215 -25.97 -29.11 37.09
CA THR A 215 -24.66 -28.65 37.58
C THR A 215 -23.98 -27.74 36.56
N VAL A 216 -23.33 -26.69 37.05
CA VAL A 216 -22.48 -25.81 36.24
C VAL A 216 -21.02 -26.23 36.45
N GLU A 217 -20.31 -26.47 35.36
CA GLU A 217 -18.89 -26.76 35.41
C GLU A 217 -18.13 -25.51 35.91
N ARG A 218 -17.25 -25.68 36.87
CA ARG A 218 -16.33 -24.61 37.33
C ARG A 218 -14.95 -24.87 36.79
N GLY A 219 -14.28 -23.80 36.42
CA GLY A 219 -12.86 -23.84 36.13
C GLY A 219 -12.01 -23.75 37.40
N GLU A 220 -10.73 -23.84 37.22
CA GLU A 220 -9.74 -23.75 38.29
C GLU A 220 -8.85 -22.52 38.14
N TRP A 221 -9.07 -21.75 37.07
CA TRP A 221 -8.24 -20.61 36.67
C TRP A 221 -9.05 -19.42 36.24
N SER A 222 -8.57 -18.22 36.60
CA SER A 222 -9.06 -16.93 36.12
C SER A 222 -7.93 -16.19 35.43
N PHE A 223 -8.23 -15.59 34.28
CA PHE A 223 -7.36 -14.64 33.60
C PHE A 223 -7.19 -13.40 34.48
N ALA A 224 -5.96 -13.00 34.76
CA ALA A 224 -5.62 -11.88 35.62
C ALA A 224 -5.12 -10.64 34.86
N GLY A 225 -5.07 -10.70 33.53
CA GLY A 225 -4.63 -9.62 32.66
C GLY A 225 -3.40 -9.97 31.84
N GLU A 226 -2.93 -9.03 31.06
CA GLU A 226 -1.57 -9.05 30.50
C GLU A 226 -0.56 -8.78 31.62
N GLU A 227 0.66 -9.18 31.40
CA GLU A 227 1.78 -9.08 32.34
C GLU A 227 2.07 -7.62 32.71
N GLY A 228 2.15 -7.31 34.00
CA GLY A 228 2.40 -5.98 34.53
C GLY A 228 1.98 -5.84 35.99
N ILE A 229 2.26 -4.71 36.58
CA ILE A 229 1.89 -4.34 37.95
C ILE A 229 1.17 -2.97 37.91
N ASP A 230 0.59 -2.58 39.01
CA ASP A 230 0.07 -1.23 39.28
C ASP A 230 1.28 -0.31 39.59
N ASN A 231 1.73 0.46 38.61
CA ASN A 231 2.95 1.26 38.69
C ASN A 231 2.71 2.64 39.36
N ASP A 232 1.51 3.20 39.24
CA ASP A 232 1.13 4.51 39.82
C ASP A 232 0.40 4.41 41.14
N GLY A 233 -0.19 3.25 41.45
CA GLY A 233 -0.84 2.98 42.76
C GLY A 233 -2.33 3.32 42.78
N ASP A 234 -2.98 3.43 41.62
CA ASP A 234 -4.43 3.75 41.51
C ASP A 234 -5.32 2.50 41.72
N GLY A 235 -4.73 1.30 41.69
CA GLY A 235 -5.38 0.01 41.89
C GLY A 235 -5.79 -0.70 40.61
N ARG A 236 -5.44 -0.18 39.44
CA ARG A 236 -5.55 -0.86 38.14
C ARG A 236 -4.17 -1.40 37.72
N ILE A 237 -4.08 -1.96 36.55
CA ILE A 237 -2.84 -2.53 36.01
C ILE A 237 -2.86 -2.33 34.51
N ASN A 238 -1.81 -1.72 33.95
CA ASN A 238 -1.59 -1.50 32.53
C ASN A 238 -2.67 -0.62 31.85
N GLU A 239 -3.23 0.39 32.50
CA GLU A 239 -4.28 1.24 31.90
C GLU A 239 -3.73 2.44 31.13
N ASP A 240 -2.53 2.94 31.42
CA ASP A 240 -1.89 4.02 30.68
C ASP A 240 -0.51 3.64 30.13
N GLY A 241 -0.53 2.69 29.20
CA GLY A 241 0.65 2.29 28.45
C GLY A 241 1.09 3.33 27.44
N GLN A 242 2.38 3.32 27.13
CA GLN A 242 3.02 4.25 26.22
C GLN A 242 2.31 4.37 24.85
N GLY A 243 2.06 5.61 24.43
CA GLY A 243 1.34 5.95 23.20
C GLY A 243 -0.17 5.93 23.39
N GLY A 244 -0.96 5.87 22.38
CA GLY A 244 -2.44 5.88 22.47
C GLY A 244 -3.10 6.46 21.25
N TYR A 245 -2.34 7.09 20.36
CA TYR A 245 -2.84 7.62 19.11
C TYR A 245 -2.47 6.75 17.91
N ASP A 246 -3.43 6.53 17.03
CA ASP A 246 -3.27 5.70 15.83
C ASP A 246 -3.05 6.57 14.60
N MET A 247 -1.83 6.55 14.05
CA MET A 247 -1.49 7.30 12.84
C MET A 247 -2.38 6.93 11.65
N ASN A 248 -2.94 5.73 11.61
CA ASN A 248 -3.87 5.32 10.55
C ASN A 248 -5.33 5.68 10.86
N ARG A 249 -5.56 6.66 11.75
CA ARG A 249 -6.85 7.31 12.05
C ARG A 249 -6.78 8.83 11.95
N ASN A 250 -5.61 9.38 11.57
CA ASN A 250 -5.34 10.82 11.62
C ASN A 250 -5.36 11.51 10.24
N TRP A 251 -5.81 10.83 9.19
CA TRP A 251 -5.83 11.38 7.82
C TRP A 251 -7.12 12.16 7.52
N PRO A 252 -7.08 13.19 6.63
CA PRO A 252 -8.18 14.13 6.48
C PRO A 252 -9.50 13.56 5.94
N SER A 253 -9.46 12.49 5.12
CA SER A 253 -10.70 11.93 4.56
C SER A 253 -11.51 11.22 5.64
N ASP A 254 -12.74 11.70 5.82
CA ASP A 254 -13.68 11.15 6.81
C ASP A 254 -13.09 11.07 8.23
N TRP A 255 -12.22 12.00 8.59
CA TRP A 255 -11.69 12.08 9.95
C TRP A 255 -12.81 12.33 10.94
N GLN A 256 -12.79 11.62 12.04
CA GLN A 256 -13.73 11.77 13.16
C GLN A 256 -12.95 12.02 14.44
N PRO A 257 -13.52 12.78 15.39
CA PRO A 257 -12.86 13.05 16.65
C PRO A 257 -12.70 11.80 17.52
N ASP A 258 -11.80 11.84 18.48
CA ASP A 258 -11.36 10.70 19.29
C ASP A 258 -12.50 9.91 19.95
N HIS A 259 -13.56 10.58 20.38
CA HIS A 259 -14.74 9.92 20.99
C HIS A 259 -15.58 9.09 19.99
N VAL A 260 -15.37 9.26 18.67
CA VAL A 260 -15.96 8.47 17.60
C VAL A 260 -14.95 7.47 17.05
N GLN A 261 -13.73 7.91 16.81
CA GLN A 261 -12.62 7.11 16.31
C GLN A 261 -11.44 7.24 17.26
N ARG A 262 -11.30 6.30 18.20
CA ARG A 262 -10.19 6.30 19.15
C ARG A 262 -8.85 6.38 18.42
N GLY A 263 -7.94 7.19 18.95
CA GLY A 263 -6.59 7.39 18.42
C GLY A 263 -6.50 8.38 17.25
N ALA A 264 -7.62 9.04 16.87
CA ALA A 264 -7.65 9.96 15.73
C ALA A 264 -6.86 11.27 15.95
N GLY A 265 -6.52 11.58 17.19
CA GLY A 265 -5.85 12.82 17.57
C GLY A 265 -6.78 14.04 17.58
N PRO A 266 -6.25 15.21 17.96
CA PRO A 266 -7.06 16.42 18.16
C PRO A 266 -7.57 17.05 16.85
N TRP A 267 -6.90 16.82 15.72
CA TRP A 267 -7.30 17.25 14.37
C TRP A 267 -6.56 16.41 13.31
N PRO A 268 -7.02 16.39 12.05
CA PRO A 268 -6.34 15.66 10.99
C PRO A 268 -4.90 16.14 10.80
N LEU A 269 -3.96 15.21 10.58
CA LEU A 269 -2.53 15.50 10.42
C LEU A 269 -1.92 16.24 11.62
N SER A 270 -2.41 15.93 12.83
CA SER A 270 -1.87 16.50 14.07
C SER A 270 -0.50 15.92 14.44
N TYR A 271 -0.18 14.74 13.96
CA TYR A 271 1.09 14.07 14.26
C TYR A 271 2.16 14.42 13.24
N PRO A 272 3.43 14.60 13.66
CA PRO A 272 4.51 14.99 12.76
C PRO A 272 4.74 13.97 11.64
N GLU A 273 4.56 12.69 11.92
CA GLU A 273 4.73 11.59 10.98
C GLU A 273 3.68 11.64 9.86
N THR A 274 2.40 11.78 10.22
CA THR A 274 1.33 11.87 9.21
C THR A 274 1.41 13.15 8.41
N ARG A 275 1.83 14.25 9.04
CA ARG A 275 2.00 15.56 8.39
C ARG A 275 3.09 15.52 7.33
N CYS A 276 4.30 15.05 7.67
CA CYS A 276 5.40 15.05 6.69
C CYS A 276 5.13 14.13 5.50
N VAL A 277 4.48 12.97 5.71
CA VAL A 277 4.05 12.10 4.62
C VAL A 277 2.99 12.77 3.76
N ALA A 278 2.00 13.44 4.37
CA ALA A 278 0.97 14.17 3.64
C ALA A 278 1.56 15.31 2.81
N ASP A 279 2.46 16.11 3.38
CA ASP A 279 3.13 17.23 2.71
C ASP A 279 3.93 16.71 1.50
N PHE A 280 4.66 15.60 1.65
CA PHE A 280 5.38 14.97 0.56
C PHE A 280 4.44 14.52 -0.57
N ILE A 281 3.37 13.78 -0.26
CA ILE A 281 2.43 13.29 -1.26
C ILE A 281 1.74 14.45 -1.99
N LEU A 282 1.35 15.50 -1.28
CA LEU A 282 0.72 16.69 -1.86
C LEU A 282 1.68 17.47 -2.79
N ALA A 283 2.98 17.49 -2.46
CA ALA A 283 4.01 18.10 -3.30
C ALA A 283 4.32 17.29 -4.58
N HIS A 284 3.89 16.00 -4.63
CA HIS A 284 4.15 15.10 -5.75
C HIS A 284 2.85 14.68 -6.47
N PRO A 285 2.19 15.58 -7.21
CA PRO A 285 0.89 15.34 -7.84
C PRO A 285 0.92 14.27 -8.95
N THR A 286 2.08 13.78 -9.33
CA THR A 286 2.26 12.68 -10.29
C THR A 286 1.98 11.30 -9.68
N ILE A 287 1.85 11.17 -8.36
CA ILE A 287 1.52 9.90 -7.69
C ILE A 287 0.15 9.42 -8.17
N ALA A 288 0.13 8.34 -8.94
CA ALA A 288 -1.05 7.74 -9.56
C ALA A 288 -1.49 6.44 -8.87
N ALA A 289 -0.62 5.82 -8.07
CA ALA A 289 -0.86 4.58 -7.34
C ALA A 289 -0.26 4.64 -5.93
N VAL A 290 -0.91 4.00 -4.97
CA VAL A 290 -0.45 3.87 -3.57
C VAL A 290 -0.54 2.43 -3.13
N GLN A 291 0.54 1.92 -2.51
CA GLN A 291 0.60 0.63 -1.86
C GLN A 291 1.08 0.82 -0.42
N SER A 292 0.21 0.53 0.55
CA SER A 292 0.52 0.64 1.98
C SER A 292 0.54 -0.75 2.61
N TYR A 293 1.58 -1.06 3.38
CA TYR A 293 1.76 -2.37 3.98
C TYR A 293 1.49 -2.37 5.47
N HIS A 294 0.70 -3.35 5.90
CA HIS A 294 0.26 -3.60 7.27
C HIS A 294 0.41 -5.08 7.64
N ASN A 295 0.16 -5.44 8.89
CA ASN A 295 0.04 -6.79 9.43
C ASN A 295 -1.18 -6.90 10.38
N ALA A 296 -1.97 -7.95 10.31
CA ALA A 296 -1.83 -9.15 9.49
C ALA A 296 -3.22 -9.63 9.03
N GLY A 297 -3.22 -10.69 8.20
CA GLY A 297 -4.48 -11.37 7.87
C GLY A 297 -4.60 -11.86 6.42
N GLY A 298 -3.64 -11.56 5.56
CA GLY A 298 -3.68 -11.95 4.15
C GLY A 298 -4.82 -11.22 3.41
N MET A 299 -4.82 -9.89 3.42
CA MET A 299 -5.88 -9.09 2.81
C MET A 299 -5.32 -8.08 1.82
N ILE A 300 -6.06 -7.82 0.75
CA ILE A 300 -5.85 -6.73 -0.19
C ILE A 300 -7.03 -5.78 -0.03
N LEU A 301 -6.83 -4.72 0.74
CA LEU A 301 -7.88 -3.82 1.19
C LEU A 301 -7.99 -2.58 0.29
N ARG A 302 -9.23 -2.17 0.02
CA ARG A 302 -9.58 -0.84 -0.47
C ARG A 302 -10.67 -0.20 0.39
N GLY A 303 -10.79 1.09 0.32
CA GLY A 303 -11.94 1.78 0.92
C GLY A 303 -13.27 1.49 0.16
N PRO A 304 -14.37 2.07 0.62
CA PRO A 304 -14.41 3.08 1.67
C PRO A 304 -14.24 2.50 3.08
N GLY A 305 -13.86 3.36 4.01
CA GLY A 305 -13.77 3.04 5.43
C GLY A 305 -15.15 3.02 6.12
N ALA A 306 -16.14 3.73 5.58
CA ALA A 306 -17.50 3.80 6.11
C ALA A 306 -18.53 3.62 5.00
N ALA A 307 -19.67 2.98 5.32
CA ALA A 307 -20.71 2.64 4.35
C ALA A 307 -21.29 3.85 3.62
N TYR A 308 -21.43 5.00 4.29
CA TYR A 308 -21.95 6.22 3.66
C TYR A 308 -20.99 6.84 2.64
N ASN A 309 -19.73 6.39 2.58
CA ASN A 309 -18.72 6.84 1.61
C ASN A 309 -18.63 5.95 0.35
N GLU A 310 -19.54 5.00 0.15
CA GLU A 310 -19.58 4.16 -1.07
C GLU A 310 -19.55 5.00 -2.38
N GLY A 311 -20.19 6.16 -2.38
CA GLY A 311 -20.18 7.09 -3.51
C GLY A 311 -18.81 7.69 -3.82
N ALA A 312 -17.82 7.56 -2.94
CA ALA A 312 -16.45 8.00 -3.19
C ALA A 312 -15.67 7.05 -4.13
N TYR A 313 -16.23 5.88 -4.42
CA TYR A 313 -15.67 4.88 -5.33
C TYR A 313 -16.60 4.66 -6.54
N PRO A 314 -16.60 5.55 -7.55
CA PRO A 314 -17.41 5.40 -8.75
C PRO A 314 -17.17 4.07 -9.46
N ALA A 315 -18.18 3.58 -10.20
CA ALA A 315 -18.12 2.26 -10.85
C ALA A 315 -16.91 2.08 -11.79
N ALA A 316 -16.54 3.15 -12.51
CA ALA A 316 -15.38 3.12 -13.40
C ALA A 316 -14.06 2.90 -12.62
N ASP A 317 -13.90 3.57 -11.47
CA ASP A 317 -12.72 3.39 -10.62
C ASP A 317 -12.73 2.01 -9.95
N ARG A 318 -13.89 1.55 -9.42
CA ARG A 318 -14.03 0.20 -8.83
C ARG A 318 -13.60 -0.91 -9.79
N ALA A 319 -13.91 -0.79 -11.08
CA ALA A 319 -13.49 -1.79 -12.06
C ALA A 319 -11.96 -1.96 -12.13
N ALA A 320 -11.20 -0.87 -11.99
CA ALA A 320 -9.74 -0.94 -11.90
C ALA A 320 -9.29 -1.58 -10.58
N TYR A 321 -9.86 -1.17 -9.45
CA TYR A 321 -9.58 -1.77 -8.14
C TYR A 321 -9.81 -3.27 -8.12
N ASP A 322 -11.00 -3.71 -8.54
CA ASP A 322 -11.41 -5.11 -8.48
C ASP A 322 -10.53 -5.99 -9.39
N ALA A 323 -10.17 -5.50 -10.58
CA ALA A 323 -9.30 -6.24 -11.49
C ALA A 323 -7.84 -6.32 -11.00
N ILE A 324 -7.31 -5.26 -10.38
CA ILE A 324 -5.95 -5.25 -9.82
C ILE A 324 -5.90 -6.16 -8.58
N ALA A 325 -6.86 -6.06 -7.68
CA ALA A 325 -6.92 -6.89 -6.48
C ALA A 325 -7.12 -8.38 -6.79
N ALA A 326 -7.94 -8.71 -7.81
CA ALA A 326 -8.11 -10.08 -8.25
C ALA A 326 -6.81 -10.70 -8.79
N ALA A 327 -5.99 -9.93 -9.54
CA ALA A 327 -4.67 -10.37 -9.96
C ALA A 327 -3.72 -10.54 -8.76
N GLY A 328 -3.77 -9.63 -7.79
CA GLY A 328 -3.00 -9.73 -6.55
C GLY A 328 -3.30 -11.01 -5.76
N ALA A 329 -4.57 -11.39 -5.64
CA ALA A 329 -4.98 -12.62 -4.97
C ALA A 329 -4.43 -13.90 -5.62
N GLN A 330 -4.12 -13.86 -6.92
CA GLN A 330 -3.44 -14.97 -7.60
C GLN A 330 -1.94 -15.02 -7.32
N MET A 331 -1.32 -13.89 -7.03
CA MET A 331 0.11 -13.78 -6.73
C MET A 331 0.42 -14.06 -5.25
N LEU A 332 -0.57 -13.79 -4.38
CA LEU A 332 -0.46 -13.82 -2.92
C LEU A 332 -1.34 -14.96 -2.34
N PRO A 333 -0.81 -16.17 -2.16
CA PRO A 333 -1.56 -17.30 -1.64
C PRO A 333 -2.19 -17.00 -0.28
N GLY A 334 -3.50 -17.25 -0.14
CA GLY A 334 -4.25 -16.98 1.07
C GLY A 334 -4.75 -15.54 1.23
N TYR A 335 -4.33 -14.60 0.36
CA TYR A 335 -4.84 -13.23 0.42
C TYR A 335 -6.20 -13.09 -0.26
N ARG A 336 -7.03 -12.20 0.28
CA ARG A 336 -8.37 -11.94 -0.22
C ARG A 336 -8.59 -10.46 -0.50
N PRO A 337 -9.14 -10.09 -1.68
CA PRO A 337 -9.65 -8.75 -1.93
C PRO A 337 -10.82 -8.43 -0.99
N MET A 338 -10.77 -7.28 -0.31
CA MET A 338 -11.77 -6.90 0.69
C MET A 338 -12.03 -5.40 0.65
N VAL A 339 -13.24 -5.00 1.07
CA VAL A 339 -13.64 -3.60 1.28
C VAL A 339 -13.69 -3.33 2.78
N ILE A 340 -12.96 -2.32 3.24
CA ILE A 340 -12.72 -2.08 4.67
C ILE A 340 -14.01 -2.09 5.49
N HIS A 341 -14.97 -1.19 5.21
CA HIS A 341 -16.18 -1.10 6.04
C HIS A 341 -17.09 -2.33 5.98
N LYS A 342 -17.01 -3.07 4.89
CA LYS A 342 -17.93 -4.18 4.61
C LYS A 342 -17.43 -5.51 5.17
N ASP A 343 -16.12 -5.73 5.02
CA ASP A 343 -15.51 -7.04 5.25
C ASP A 343 -14.66 -7.07 6.54
N LEU A 344 -14.39 -5.89 7.15
CA LEU A 344 -13.70 -5.76 8.43
C LEU A 344 -14.55 -4.99 9.45
N TYR A 345 -14.39 -3.66 9.47
CA TYR A 345 -15.10 -2.77 10.40
C TYR A 345 -15.06 -1.33 9.85
N THR A 346 -15.86 -0.43 10.44
CA THR A 346 -15.83 0.99 10.07
C THR A 346 -14.53 1.62 10.54
N VAL A 347 -13.88 2.36 9.61
CA VAL A 347 -12.63 3.08 9.83
C VAL A 347 -12.78 4.50 9.36
N HIS A 348 -12.47 5.45 10.22
CA HIS A 348 -12.40 6.88 9.91
C HIS A 348 -10.96 7.35 9.89
N GLY A 349 -10.64 8.34 9.04
CA GLY A 349 -9.31 8.93 8.97
C GLY A 349 -8.18 7.98 8.57
N GLY A 350 -8.47 6.95 7.77
CA GLY A 350 -7.47 6.00 7.28
C GLY A 350 -6.64 6.53 6.11
N PHE A 351 -5.37 6.12 6.00
CA PHE A 351 -4.43 6.58 4.98
C PHE A 351 -4.91 6.29 3.55
N VAL A 352 -5.24 5.02 3.24
CA VAL A 352 -5.68 4.67 1.87
C VAL A 352 -7.05 5.24 1.52
N ASN A 353 -7.89 5.53 2.52
CA ASN A 353 -9.13 6.25 2.30
C ASN A 353 -8.83 7.70 1.89
N TRP A 354 -7.89 8.36 2.58
CA TRP A 354 -7.49 9.73 2.22
C TRP A 354 -6.89 9.80 0.82
N THR A 355 -5.94 8.94 0.48
CA THR A 355 -5.30 8.96 -0.85
C THR A 355 -6.29 8.65 -1.97
N ALA A 356 -7.26 7.74 -1.74
CA ALA A 356 -8.30 7.43 -2.71
C ALA A 356 -9.41 8.49 -2.77
N GLU A 357 -10.04 8.79 -1.63
CA GLU A 357 -11.22 9.65 -1.55
C GLU A 357 -10.88 11.14 -1.64
N GLY A 358 -9.77 11.54 -1.02
CA GLY A 358 -9.28 12.92 -0.96
C GLY A 358 -8.41 13.33 -2.14
N LEU A 359 -7.61 12.41 -2.69
CA LEU A 359 -6.65 12.70 -3.75
C LEU A 359 -6.96 12.01 -5.09
N GLY A 360 -7.95 11.11 -5.13
CA GLY A 360 -8.36 10.39 -6.33
C GLY A 360 -7.27 9.44 -6.86
N ILE A 361 -6.46 8.85 -6.00
CA ILE A 361 -5.38 7.92 -6.33
C ILE A 361 -5.88 6.48 -6.15
N VAL A 362 -5.49 5.56 -7.04
CA VAL A 362 -5.80 4.14 -6.86
C VAL A 362 -4.89 3.58 -5.77
N SER A 363 -5.47 3.23 -4.63
CA SER A 363 -4.75 2.95 -3.39
C SER A 363 -5.19 1.62 -2.77
N PHE A 364 -4.22 0.79 -2.37
CA PHE A 364 -4.44 -0.46 -1.66
C PHE A 364 -3.64 -0.51 -0.36
N THR A 365 -4.21 -1.22 0.64
CA THR A 365 -3.48 -1.73 1.79
C THR A 365 -3.36 -3.25 1.66
N ASN A 366 -2.14 -3.79 1.85
CA ASN A 366 -1.96 -5.21 2.06
C ASN A 366 -1.74 -5.47 3.55
N GLU A 367 -2.64 -6.23 4.15
CA GLU A 367 -2.43 -6.85 5.47
C GLU A 367 -1.60 -8.11 5.26
N LEU A 368 -0.32 -8.02 5.54
CA LEU A 368 0.66 -9.07 5.28
C LEU A 368 0.42 -10.30 6.14
N TRP A 369 0.97 -11.43 5.70
CA TRP A 369 0.96 -12.69 6.41
C TRP A 369 -0.43 -13.28 6.71
N THR A 370 -0.57 -14.56 6.46
CA THR A 370 -1.70 -15.36 6.92
C THR A 370 -1.25 -16.80 7.12
N ASP A 371 -1.64 -17.38 8.24
CA ASP A 371 -1.42 -18.79 8.54
C ASP A 371 -2.27 -19.74 7.68
N GLN A 372 -3.30 -19.24 6.99
CA GLN A 372 -4.06 -20.02 6.00
C GLN A 372 -3.20 -20.60 4.88
N ARG A 373 -2.01 -20.04 4.65
CA ARG A 373 -1.02 -20.59 3.71
C ARG A 373 -0.41 -21.90 4.18
N ILE A 374 -0.37 -22.13 5.48
CA ILE A 374 0.32 -23.25 6.10
C ILE A 374 -0.63 -24.41 6.29
N MET A 375 -1.90 -24.10 6.58
CA MET A 375 -2.94 -25.05 6.86
C MET A 375 -3.78 -25.27 5.60
N GLN A 376 -3.72 -26.48 5.07
CA GLN A 376 -4.37 -26.84 3.81
C GLN A 376 -5.88 -27.11 3.97
N ASP A 377 -6.41 -27.08 5.18
CA ASP A 377 -7.80 -27.36 5.48
C ASP A 377 -8.65 -26.10 5.36
N GLY A 378 -9.63 -26.12 4.49
CA GLY A 378 -10.47 -24.96 4.16
C GLY A 378 -11.33 -24.39 5.30
N GLY A 379 -11.19 -24.89 6.55
CA GLY A 379 -11.92 -24.44 7.73
C GLY A 379 -11.14 -23.50 8.66
N GLY A 380 -9.86 -23.30 8.41
CA GLY A 380 -8.93 -22.64 9.31
C GLY A 380 -8.55 -23.53 10.52
N PRO A 381 -7.27 -23.54 10.90
CA PRO A 381 -6.80 -24.37 12.00
C PRO A 381 -7.35 -23.86 13.32
N ASP A 382 -7.61 -24.79 14.25
CA ASP A 382 -7.81 -24.39 15.65
C ASP A 382 -6.48 -23.93 16.26
N GLU A 383 -6.54 -23.25 17.39
CA GLU A 383 -5.33 -22.70 18.02
C GLU A 383 -4.36 -23.79 18.51
N SER A 384 -4.84 -24.99 18.81
CA SER A 384 -3.95 -26.12 19.17
C SER A 384 -3.14 -26.59 17.96
N GLU A 385 -3.73 -26.61 16.77
CA GLU A 385 -3.04 -26.97 15.53
C GLU A 385 -2.03 -25.90 15.13
N ARG A 386 -2.39 -24.62 15.28
CA ARG A 386 -1.45 -23.50 15.08
C ARG A 386 -0.26 -23.59 16.02
N GLN A 387 -0.51 -23.84 17.30
CA GLN A 387 0.54 -23.95 18.29
C GLN A 387 1.43 -25.17 18.02
N ARG A 388 0.84 -26.32 17.66
CA ARG A 388 1.61 -27.51 17.30
C ARG A 388 2.51 -27.25 16.08
N TRP A 389 1.99 -26.58 15.04
CA TRP A 389 2.80 -26.20 13.88
C TRP A 389 3.98 -25.29 14.30
N ARG A 390 3.71 -24.28 15.12
CA ARG A 390 4.76 -23.38 15.64
C ARG A 390 5.82 -24.16 16.44
N ASP A 391 5.40 -25.09 17.27
CA ASP A 391 6.33 -25.90 18.05
C ASP A 391 7.25 -26.77 17.18
N GLU A 392 6.68 -27.38 16.15
CA GLU A 392 7.41 -28.28 15.25
C GLU A 392 8.31 -27.52 14.27
N VAL A 393 7.85 -26.41 13.72
CA VAL A 393 8.54 -25.67 12.66
C VAL A 393 9.38 -24.51 13.18
N LEU A 394 8.99 -23.89 14.29
CA LEU A 394 9.70 -22.78 14.93
C LEU A 394 10.41 -23.19 16.23
N PHE A 395 10.51 -24.50 16.50
CA PHE A 395 11.28 -25.06 17.60
C PHE A 395 10.86 -24.49 18.97
N ARG A 396 9.56 -24.31 19.19
CA ARG A 396 8.96 -23.79 20.43
C ARG A 396 9.35 -22.34 20.79
N ARG A 397 9.90 -21.56 19.87
CA ARG A 397 10.36 -20.19 20.15
C ARG A 397 9.25 -19.16 20.28
N THR A 398 8.01 -19.54 20.00
CA THR A 398 6.86 -18.63 20.00
C THR A 398 5.96 -18.78 21.23
N PHE A 399 6.38 -19.63 22.17
CA PHE A 399 5.65 -19.84 23.41
C PHE A 399 6.61 -19.93 24.58
N LYS A 400 6.37 -19.14 25.63
CA LYS A 400 7.07 -19.20 26.90
C LYS A 400 6.29 -20.09 27.86
N ASP A 401 6.98 -21.07 28.45
CA ASP A 401 6.38 -21.92 29.47
C ASP A 401 6.03 -21.08 30.72
N TRP A 402 4.91 -21.43 31.36
CA TRP A 402 4.39 -20.73 32.51
C TRP A 402 5.35 -20.75 33.70
N THR A 403 5.64 -19.57 34.23
CA THR A 403 6.50 -19.34 35.40
C THR A 403 5.67 -18.79 36.55
N GLU A 404 5.86 -19.28 37.78
CA GLU A 404 5.22 -18.74 38.99
C GLU A 404 5.89 -17.42 39.38
N VAL A 405 5.09 -16.35 39.49
CA VAL A 405 5.53 -15.03 39.93
C VAL A 405 4.65 -14.58 41.10
N GLN A 406 5.28 -13.91 42.09
CA GLN A 406 4.54 -13.28 43.20
C GLN A 406 4.12 -11.86 42.78
N HIS A 407 2.85 -11.70 42.46
CA HIS A 407 2.28 -10.44 42.02
C HIS A 407 1.72 -9.64 43.20
N PRO A 408 1.97 -8.32 43.28
CA PRO A 408 1.58 -7.50 44.44
C PRO A 408 0.08 -7.57 44.76
N VAL A 409 -0.78 -7.52 43.74
CA VAL A 409 -2.24 -7.49 43.89
C VAL A 409 -2.85 -8.90 43.83
N HIS A 410 -2.38 -9.77 42.93
CA HIS A 410 -3.01 -11.04 42.61
C HIS A 410 -2.44 -12.25 43.42
N GLY A 411 -1.38 -12.04 44.19
CA GLY A 411 -0.65 -13.13 44.86
C GLY A 411 0.14 -14.00 43.86
N THR A 412 0.13 -15.30 44.01
CA THR A 412 0.82 -16.20 43.08
C THR A 412 0.07 -16.27 41.76
N VAL A 413 0.69 -15.85 40.67
CA VAL A 413 0.20 -15.96 39.28
C VAL A 413 1.15 -16.80 38.45
N LEU A 414 0.64 -17.37 37.38
CA LEU A 414 1.45 -17.95 36.29
C LEU A 414 1.61 -16.86 35.22
N VAL A 415 2.84 -16.57 34.85
CA VAL A 415 3.21 -15.66 33.75
C VAL A 415 3.78 -16.46 32.61
N GLY A 416 3.47 -16.09 31.37
CA GLY A 416 3.97 -16.76 30.17
C GLY A 416 2.97 -16.69 29.01
N GLY A 417 3.05 -17.61 28.08
CA GLY A 417 2.16 -17.67 26.92
C GLY A 417 2.86 -17.36 25.60
N GLN A 418 2.15 -16.72 24.71
CA GLN A 418 2.67 -16.41 23.37
C GLN A 418 3.65 -15.24 23.40
N THR A 419 4.81 -15.40 22.78
CA THR A 419 5.79 -14.32 22.62
C THR A 419 5.34 -13.30 21.58
N LYS A 420 5.90 -12.09 21.58
CA LYS A 420 5.56 -11.02 20.61
C LYS A 420 5.73 -11.43 19.14
N TRP A 421 6.50 -12.47 18.84
CA TRP A 421 6.78 -12.99 17.51
C TRP A 421 5.84 -14.11 17.04
N SER A 422 4.83 -14.46 17.82
CA SER A 422 4.06 -15.70 17.63
C SER A 422 3.04 -15.68 16.48
N SER A 423 2.43 -14.54 16.14
CA SER A 423 1.23 -14.57 15.33
C SER A 423 1.11 -13.52 14.20
N ARG A 424 1.61 -12.31 14.38
CA ARG A 424 1.34 -11.22 13.43
C ARG A 424 2.35 -11.08 12.31
N VAL A 425 3.44 -11.76 12.36
CA VAL A 425 4.55 -11.62 11.40
C VAL A 425 4.91 -12.96 10.78
N THR A 426 5.34 -12.93 9.55
CA THR A 426 5.81 -14.11 8.82
C THR A 426 7.03 -14.72 9.55
N PRO A 427 7.08 -16.04 9.77
CA PRO A 427 8.29 -16.69 10.25
C PRO A 427 9.52 -16.38 9.38
N HIS A 428 10.65 -16.17 9.99
CA HIS A 428 11.88 -15.70 9.34
C HIS A 428 12.25 -16.47 8.07
N PHE A 429 12.10 -17.80 8.09
CA PHE A 429 12.45 -18.65 6.94
C PHE A 429 11.51 -18.49 5.73
N MET A 430 10.34 -17.86 5.91
CA MET A 430 9.36 -17.57 4.86
C MET A 430 9.33 -16.08 4.47
N LEU A 431 10.06 -15.22 5.20
CA LEU A 431 9.96 -13.77 5.07
C LEU A 431 10.34 -13.27 3.68
N GLU A 432 11.44 -13.77 3.11
CA GLU A 432 11.90 -13.33 1.78
C GLU A 432 10.92 -13.71 0.68
N GLU A 433 10.30 -14.90 0.74
CA GLU A 433 9.24 -15.30 -0.18
C GLU A 433 8.03 -14.36 -0.08
N GLU A 434 7.63 -14.03 1.14
CA GLU A 434 6.50 -13.12 1.38
C GLU A 434 6.80 -11.71 0.85
N CYS A 435 8.01 -11.21 1.07
CA CYS A 435 8.48 -9.95 0.51
C CYS A 435 8.45 -9.98 -1.02
N HIS A 436 8.95 -11.06 -1.64
CA HIS A 436 9.00 -11.18 -3.09
C HIS A 436 7.61 -11.21 -3.74
N ARG A 437 6.67 -11.95 -3.16
CA ARG A 437 5.29 -12.01 -3.66
C ARG A 437 4.58 -10.65 -3.58
N ASN A 438 4.76 -9.94 -2.48
CA ASN A 438 4.23 -8.59 -2.32
C ASN A 438 4.91 -7.60 -3.28
N PHE A 439 6.22 -7.70 -3.50
CA PHE A 439 6.93 -6.96 -4.55
C PHE A 439 6.33 -7.22 -5.95
N ALA A 440 6.06 -8.49 -6.29
CA ALA A 440 5.45 -8.84 -7.58
C ALA A 440 4.07 -8.19 -7.75
N PHE A 441 3.23 -8.20 -6.71
CA PHE A 441 1.93 -7.52 -6.74
C PHE A 441 2.09 -6.00 -6.86
N THR A 442 3.02 -5.41 -6.11
CA THR A 442 3.28 -3.95 -6.15
C THR A 442 3.75 -3.50 -7.53
N THR A 443 4.68 -4.23 -8.15
CA THR A 443 5.13 -3.92 -9.52
C THR A 443 4.03 -4.16 -10.55
N PHE A 444 3.19 -5.17 -10.37
CA PHE A 444 1.98 -5.34 -11.19
C PHE A 444 1.04 -4.13 -11.03
N HIS A 445 0.74 -3.68 -9.79
CA HIS A 445 -0.08 -2.50 -9.55
C HIS A 445 0.55 -1.25 -10.20
N ALA A 446 1.85 -1.03 -10.03
CA ALA A 446 2.57 0.06 -10.69
C ALA A 446 2.48 -0.02 -12.22
N SER A 447 2.55 -1.22 -12.79
CA SER A 447 2.42 -1.43 -14.24
C SER A 447 1.06 -1.02 -14.81
N GLN A 448 0.02 -0.96 -13.96
CA GLN A 448 -1.32 -0.55 -14.34
C GLN A 448 -1.52 0.98 -14.36
N MET A 449 -0.51 1.77 -13.97
CA MET A 449 -0.54 3.24 -14.14
C MET A 449 -0.60 3.60 -15.63
N PRO A 450 -1.19 4.76 -15.99
CA PRO A 450 -1.49 5.11 -17.37
C PRO A 450 -0.29 5.00 -18.32
N LEU A 451 -0.51 4.36 -19.47
CA LEU A 451 0.44 4.28 -20.56
C LEU A 451 -0.27 4.68 -21.85
N LEU A 452 -0.01 5.89 -22.32
CA LEU A 452 -0.68 6.47 -23.47
C LEU A 452 0.03 6.11 -24.78
N ARG A 453 -0.78 5.87 -25.81
CA ARG A 453 -0.31 5.78 -27.20
C ARG A 453 -1.32 6.43 -28.15
N ALA A 454 -0.85 6.79 -29.33
CA ALA A 454 -1.73 7.13 -30.44
C ALA A 454 -2.46 5.88 -30.94
N GLY A 455 -3.75 6.00 -31.10
CA GLY A 455 -4.59 5.06 -31.83
C GLY A 455 -4.72 5.47 -33.29
N THR A 456 -5.92 5.35 -33.82
CA THR A 456 -6.25 5.74 -35.20
C THR A 456 -6.13 7.25 -35.37
N THR A 457 -5.47 7.66 -36.45
CA THR A 457 -5.39 9.07 -36.86
C THR A 457 -5.98 9.24 -38.27
N ARG A 458 -6.65 10.36 -38.52
CA ARG A 458 -7.21 10.68 -39.84
C ARG A 458 -7.02 12.15 -40.14
N VAL A 459 -6.52 12.46 -41.33
CA VAL A 459 -6.45 13.80 -41.89
C VAL A 459 -7.25 13.82 -43.17
N ARG A 460 -8.24 14.73 -43.26
CA ARG A 460 -9.14 14.86 -44.40
C ARG A 460 -9.21 16.32 -44.86
N SER A 461 -9.04 16.53 -46.16
CA SER A 461 -9.27 17.85 -46.75
C SER A 461 -10.76 18.18 -46.78
N LEU A 462 -11.11 19.41 -46.42
CA LEU A 462 -12.45 19.98 -46.56
C LEU A 462 -12.54 21.03 -47.70
N GLY A 463 -11.43 21.20 -48.43
CA GLY A 463 -11.28 22.21 -49.47
C GLY A 463 -10.71 23.55 -48.94
N ASP A 464 -10.20 24.40 -49.81
CA ASP A 464 -9.74 25.76 -49.53
C ASP A 464 -8.74 25.90 -48.37
N GLY A 465 -7.82 24.92 -48.24
CA GLY A 465 -6.82 24.87 -47.15
C GLY A 465 -7.41 24.55 -45.76
N VAL A 466 -8.64 24.06 -45.70
CA VAL A 466 -9.30 23.63 -44.47
C VAL A 466 -9.17 22.10 -44.35
N TRP A 467 -8.78 21.64 -43.16
CA TRP A 467 -8.53 20.24 -42.86
C TRP A 467 -9.29 19.80 -41.61
N GLU A 468 -9.79 18.58 -41.63
CA GLU A 468 -10.24 17.86 -40.43
C GLU A 468 -9.15 16.92 -40.00
N VAL A 469 -8.69 17.08 -38.73
CA VAL A 469 -7.70 16.23 -38.08
C VAL A 469 -8.40 15.50 -36.96
N THR A 470 -8.48 14.17 -37.03
CA THR A 470 -9.04 13.32 -35.99
C THR A 470 -7.96 12.44 -35.41
N VAL A 471 -7.87 12.38 -34.08
CA VAL A 471 -6.86 11.63 -33.36
C VAL A 471 -7.51 10.87 -32.22
N GLU A 472 -7.23 9.58 -32.15
CA GLU A 472 -7.56 8.74 -31.02
C GLU A 472 -6.35 8.63 -30.11
N LEU A 473 -6.53 8.89 -28.81
CA LEU A 473 -5.54 8.60 -27.76
C LEU A 473 -6.03 7.44 -26.92
N CYS A 474 -5.22 6.40 -26.81
CA CYS A 474 -5.51 5.16 -26.10
C CYS A 474 -4.69 5.09 -24.81
N ASN A 475 -5.28 4.50 -23.77
CA ASN A 475 -4.58 4.10 -22.56
C ASN A 475 -4.60 2.57 -22.45
N ASP A 476 -3.43 1.96 -22.54
CA ASP A 476 -3.28 0.50 -22.54
C ASP A 476 -3.26 -0.11 -21.13
N ARG A 477 -3.51 0.70 -20.08
CA ARG A 477 -3.47 0.29 -18.69
C ARG A 477 -4.81 0.55 -17.99
N ARG A 478 -5.03 -0.09 -16.83
CA ARG A 478 -6.31 -0.08 -16.12
C ARG A 478 -6.60 1.23 -15.38
N ILE A 479 -5.56 1.88 -14.85
CA ILE A 479 -5.71 3.16 -14.16
C ILE A 479 -5.89 4.25 -15.21
N PRO A 480 -6.98 5.06 -15.14
CA PRO A 480 -7.19 6.16 -16.07
C PRO A 480 -6.20 7.30 -15.81
N THR A 481 -5.98 8.18 -16.78
CA THR A 481 -5.14 9.37 -16.56
C THR A 481 -5.74 10.32 -15.52
N ARG A 482 -7.05 10.24 -15.31
CA ARG A 482 -7.78 10.90 -14.23
C ARG A 482 -8.91 10.00 -13.75
N THR A 483 -8.92 9.66 -12.46
CA THR A 483 -9.99 8.84 -11.89
C THR A 483 -11.34 9.55 -11.97
N ALA A 484 -12.42 8.78 -12.02
CA ALA A 484 -13.76 9.36 -11.99
C ALA A 484 -13.99 10.13 -10.68
N ARG A 485 -13.46 9.64 -9.55
CA ARG A 485 -13.46 10.37 -8.28
C ARG A 485 -12.81 11.75 -8.40
N ALA A 486 -11.61 11.82 -9.00
CA ALA A 486 -10.90 13.08 -9.17
C ALA A 486 -11.67 14.05 -10.09
N ALA A 487 -12.26 13.53 -11.16
CA ALA A 487 -13.06 14.32 -12.07
C ALA A 487 -14.33 14.88 -11.40
N ASP A 488 -15.09 14.02 -10.71
CA ASP A 488 -16.37 14.39 -10.10
C ASP A 488 -16.22 15.38 -8.93
N LYS A 489 -15.08 15.38 -8.25
CA LYS A 489 -14.78 16.27 -7.12
C LYS A 489 -13.86 17.44 -7.47
N GLY A 490 -13.40 17.55 -8.71
CA GLY A 490 -12.48 18.61 -9.12
C GLY A 490 -11.10 18.50 -8.46
N ILE A 491 -10.67 17.30 -8.11
CA ILE A 491 -9.35 17.05 -7.49
C ILE A 491 -8.27 17.16 -8.59
N GLY A 492 -7.21 17.90 -8.29
CA GLY A 492 -6.13 18.15 -9.23
C GLY A 492 -6.59 18.97 -10.46
N ARG A 493 -5.76 19.03 -11.47
CA ARG A 493 -6.10 19.70 -12.75
C ARG A 493 -6.63 18.70 -13.77
N PRO A 494 -7.55 19.11 -14.64
CA PRO A 494 -7.91 18.35 -15.83
C PRO A 494 -6.69 18.10 -16.73
N ASP A 495 -6.74 17.02 -17.50
CA ASP A 495 -5.76 16.80 -18.54
C ASP A 495 -5.90 17.85 -19.64
N LEU A 496 -4.83 18.07 -20.40
CA LEU A 496 -4.78 19.13 -21.41
C LEU A 496 -4.26 18.58 -22.73
N LEU A 497 -5.02 18.81 -23.82
CA LEU A 497 -4.57 18.55 -25.18
C LEU A 497 -4.35 19.88 -25.89
N THR A 498 -3.12 20.15 -26.32
CA THR A 498 -2.77 21.35 -27.09
C THR A 498 -2.42 20.99 -28.52
N VAL A 499 -2.79 21.88 -29.45
CA VAL A 499 -2.50 21.76 -30.88
C VAL A 499 -1.72 22.97 -31.35
N GLY A 500 -0.55 22.72 -31.95
CA GLY A 500 0.27 23.71 -32.62
C GLY A 500 0.35 23.44 -34.10
N LEU A 501 0.40 24.50 -34.92
CA LEU A 501 0.54 24.40 -36.36
C LEU A 501 1.95 24.86 -36.78
N GLY A 502 2.59 24.10 -37.66
CA GLY A 502 3.87 24.47 -38.24
C GLY A 502 3.77 25.63 -39.25
N ASP A 503 2.57 25.91 -39.75
CA ASP A 503 2.28 27.08 -40.58
C ASP A 503 1.98 28.29 -39.67
N PRO A 504 2.80 29.36 -39.68
CA PRO A 504 2.58 30.57 -38.87
C PRO A 504 1.28 31.31 -39.19
N SER A 505 0.74 31.16 -40.40
CA SER A 505 -0.53 31.72 -40.83
C SER A 505 -1.72 30.81 -40.52
N GLY A 506 -1.44 29.58 -40.08
CA GLY A 506 -2.45 28.58 -39.77
C GLY A 506 -3.30 28.94 -38.56
N THR A 507 -4.54 28.49 -38.56
CA THR A 507 -5.47 28.68 -37.44
C THR A 507 -6.21 27.36 -37.09
N VAL A 508 -6.45 27.14 -35.81
CA VAL A 508 -7.37 26.10 -35.33
C VAL A 508 -8.75 26.72 -35.19
N ALA A 509 -9.63 26.43 -36.13
CA ALA A 509 -10.98 27.03 -36.18
C ALA A 509 -11.95 26.38 -35.19
N ALA A 510 -11.82 25.07 -34.95
CA ALA A 510 -12.60 24.33 -33.96
C ALA A 510 -11.79 23.16 -33.42
N GLY A 511 -12.04 22.76 -32.19
CA GLY A 511 -11.46 21.57 -31.56
C GLY A 511 -12.41 21.02 -30.51
N GLY A 512 -12.48 19.70 -30.34
CA GLY A 512 -13.37 19.09 -29.37
C GLY A 512 -13.21 17.58 -29.27
N ILE A 513 -14.00 17.00 -28.36
CA ILE A 513 -14.09 15.57 -28.14
C ILE A 513 -15.19 14.97 -29.02
N VAL A 514 -14.95 13.84 -29.60
CA VAL A 514 -15.91 13.08 -30.41
C VAL A 514 -16.61 12.07 -29.51
N ASP A 515 -17.92 12.13 -29.45
CA ASP A 515 -18.75 11.14 -28.77
C ASP A 515 -18.96 9.94 -29.70
N GLY A 516 -17.99 9.04 -29.73
CA GLY A 516 -17.99 7.86 -30.61
C GLY A 516 -16.61 7.54 -31.18
N GLY A 517 -16.59 6.74 -32.24
CA GLY A 517 -15.34 6.34 -32.88
C GLY A 517 -14.78 7.38 -33.87
N VAL A 518 -13.59 7.11 -34.40
CA VAL A 518 -12.88 7.98 -35.36
C VAL A 518 -13.71 8.30 -36.61
N LEU A 519 -14.63 7.44 -37.00
CA LEU A 519 -15.52 7.61 -38.16
C LEU A 519 -16.79 8.39 -37.86
N GLU A 520 -17.06 8.76 -36.60
CA GLU A 520 -18.21 9.60 -36.25
C GLU A 520 -18.12 10.94 -36.97
N ARG A 521 -19.26 11.44 -37.49
CA ARG A 521 -19.28 12.68 -38.30
C ARG A 521 -19.38 13.94 -37.45
N THR A 522 -19.94 13.81 -36.27
CA THR A 522 -20.20 14.95 -35.37
C THR A 522 -19.24 14.94 -34.19
N PHE A 523 -18.97 16.11 -33.64
CA PHE A 523 -18.27 16.29 -32.39
C PHE A 523 -18.74 17.54 -31.68
N THR A 524 -18.55 17.63 -30.39
CA THR A 524 -18.90 18.80 -29.60
C THR A 524 -17.69 19.74 -29.52
N PRO A 525 -17.71 20.88 -30.23
CA PRO A 525 -16.61 21.84 -30.18
C PRO A 525 -16.49 22.48 -28.81
N ALA A 526 -15.25 22.72 -28.36
CA ALA A 526 -14.99 23.55 -27.19
C ALA A 526 -15.50 24.96 -27.39
N LYS A 527 -16.11 25.56 -26.34
CA LYS A 527 -16.69 26.91 -26.37
C LYS A 527 -15.64 28.02 -26.51
N ALA A 528 -14.40 27.74 -26.09
CA ALA A 528 -13.27 28.67 -26.12
C ALA A 528 -11.98 27.90 -26.37
N GLU A 529 -10.93 28.59 -26.85
CA GLU A 529 -9.58 28.03 -27.04
C GLU A 529 -9.56 26.69 -27.80
N PRO A 530 -10.02 26.63 -29.08
CA PRO A 530 -10.14 25.35 -29.79
C PRO A 530 -8.80 24.61 -29.99
N ALA A 531 -7.68 25.32 -29.87
CA ALA A 531 -6.35 24.74 -29.92
C ALA A 531 -5.86 24.17 -28.55
N ARG A 532 -6.66 24.33 -27.47
CA ARG A 532 -6.29 23.96 -26.12
C ARG A 532 -7.47 23.34 -25.36
N LEU A 533 -7.64 22.05 -25.49
CA LEU A 533 -8.77 21.33 -24.91
C LEU A 533 -8.49 20.88 -23.50
N ARG A 534 -9.38 21.21 -22.57
CA ARG A 534 -9.43 20.61 -21.24
C ARG A 534 -10.18 19.29 -21.32
N VAL A 535 -9.52 18.20 -20.87
CA VAL A 535 -10.07 16.85 -20.89
C VAL A 535 -10.47 16.50 -19.45
N GLU A 536 -11.70 16.87 -19.09
CA GLU A 536 -12.18 16.82 -17.70
C GLU A 536 -12.19 15.41 -17.10
N ARG A 537 -12.42 14.38 -17.91
CA ARG A 537 -12.46 12.99 -17.48
C ARG A 537 -11.19 12.18 -17.82
N GLY A 538 -10.18 12.83 -18.43
CA GLY A 538 -8.97 12.16 -18.87
C GLY A 538 -9.21 11.09 -19.93
N ILE A 539 -8.21 10.20 -20.11
CA ILE A 539 -8.33 9.01 -20.96
C ILE A 539 -8.66 7.81 -20.04
N PRO A 540 -9.76 7.09 -20.31
CA PRO A 540 -10.19 5.97 -19.48
C PRO A 540 -9.17 4.82 -19.49
N GLY A 541 -9.17 4.02 -18.43
CA GLY A 541 -8.35 2.82 -18.38
C GLY A 541 -8.81 1.78 -19.40
N LEU A 542 -7.88 1.13 -20.10
CA LEU A 542 -8.12 0.16 -21.19
C LEU A 542 -9.12 0.71 -22.22
N GLY A 543 -9.06 2.02 -22.48
CA GLY A 543 -9.98 2.69 -23.38
C GLY A 543 -9.30 3.81 -24.16
N SER A 544 -10.10 4.59 -24.87
CA SER A 544 -9.62 5.70 -25.68
C SER A 544 -10.54 6.91 -25.61
N THR A 545 -10.00 8.05 -26.02
CA THR A 545 -10.75 9.27 -26.29
C THR A 545 -10.39 9.80 -27.66
N VAL A 546 -11.39 10.14 -28.45
CA VAL A 546 -11.21 10.66 -29.80
C VAL A 546 -11.36 12.16 -29.80
N PHE A 547 -10.41 12.84 -30.40
CA PHE A 547 -10.36 14.29 -30.55
C PHE A 547 -10.45 14.67 -32.01
N ARG A 548 -11.14 15.79 -32.31
CA ARG A 548 -11.24 16.33 -33.66
C ARG A 548 -10.94 17.82 -33.66
N PHE A 549 -10.18 18.21 -34.67
CA PHE A 549 -9.83 19.62 -34.93
C PHE A 549 -10.16 19.99 -36.37
N ILE A 550 -10.69 21.18 -36.55
CA ILE A 550 -10.79 21.81 -37.85
C ILE A 550 -9.70 22.88 -37.91
N VAL A 551 -8.78 22.70 -38.82
CA VAL A 551 -7.62 23.59 -38.96
C VAL A 551 -7.57 24.17 -40.34
N ARG A 552 -7.14 25.43 -40.46
CA ARG A 552 -6.83 26.08 -41.73
C ARG A 552 -5.32 26.27 -41.80
N ALA A 553 -4.67 25.66 -42.78
CA ALA A 553 -3.23 25.76 -43.03
C ALA A 553 -2.89 25.22 -44.42
N ALA A 554 -1.69 25.55 -44.92
CA ALA A 554 -1.22 25.06 -46.20
C ALA A 554 -1.08 23.54 -46.19
N GLU A 555 -1.33 22.88 -47.32
CA GLU A 555 -1.08 21.46 -47.51
C GLU A 555 0.40 21.16 -47.24
N GLY A 556 0.68 20.02 -46.57
CA GLY A 556 2.02 19.62 -46.16
C GLY A 556 2.48 20.22 -44.82
N SER A 557 1.71 21.16 -44.25
CA SER A 557 2.03 21.73 -42.92
C SER A 557 1.95 20.67 -41.84
N GLN A 558 2.79 20.84 -40.79
CA GLN A 558 2.78 19.94 -39.61
C GLN A 558 1.73 20.40 -38.60
N VAL A 559 1.03 19.43 -38.02
CA VAL A 559 0.15 19.59 -36.86
C VAL A 559 0.79 18.85 -35.68
N ARG A 560 1.13 19.56 -34.61
CA ARG A 560 1.72 19.01 -33.39
C ARG A 560 0.68 18.97 -32.30
N LEU A 561 0.41 17.78 -31.79
CA LEU A 561 -0.47 17.57 -30.66
C LEU A 561 0.39 17.22 -29.43
N ARG A 562 0.05 17.81 -28.28
CA ARG A 562 0.68 17.48 -27.00
C ARG A 562 -0.40 17.24 -25.95
N TYR A 563 -0.43 16.01 -25.43
CA TYR A 563 -1.31 15.62 -24.31
C TYR A 563 -0.52 15.62 -23.01
N GLU A 564 -1.05 16.29 -22.00
CA GLU A 564 -0.46 16.45 -20.68
C GLU A 564 -1.45 16.02 -19.60
N SER A 565 -1.03 15.10 -18.74
CA SER A 565 -1.74 14.66 -17.55
C SER A 565 -0.83 14.74 -16.33
N GLN A 566 -1.41 14.93 -15.15
CA GLN A 566 -0.65 14.82 -13.90
C GLN A 566 -0.21 13.37 -13.59
N LYS A 567 -0.95 12.38 -14.13
CA LYS A 567 -0.78 10.97 -13.78
C LYS A 567 -0.23 10.10 -14.92
N ALA A 568 0.20 10.73 -16.02
CA ALA A 568 0.77 10.02 -17.17
C ALA A 568 1.96 10.79 -17.74
N THR A 569 2.89 10.07 -18.34
CA THR A 569 3.98 10.70 -19.11
C THR A 569 3.36 11.53 -20.26
N PRO A 570 3.81 12.80 -20.48
CA PRO A 570 3.33 13.62 -21.57
C PRO A 570 3.55 12.91 -22.92
N MET A 571 2.52 12.99 -23.77
CA MET A 571 2.56 12.39 -25.10
C MET A 571 2.59 13.46 -26.17
N GLN A 572 3.41 13.28 -27.21
CA GLN A 572 3.47 14.15 -28.39
C GLN A 572 3.20 13.34 -29.66
N LEU A 573 2.52 13.98 -30.62
CA LEU A 573 2.22 13.39 -31.91
C LEU A 573 2.36 14.49 -32.98
N GLU A 574 3.02 14.17 -34.08
CA GLU A 574 3.10 15.02 -35.26
C GLU A 574 2.37 14.38 -36.44
N LEU A 575 1.53 15.15 -37.11
CA LEU A 575 0.80 14.76 -38.30
C LEU A 575 1.06 15.76 -39.42
N THR A 576 1.10 15.28 -40.66
CA THR A 576 1.22 16.13 -41.84
C THR A 576 -0.18 16.33 -42.47
N LEU A 577 -0.53 17.57 -42.82
CA LEU A 577 -1.78 17.88 -43.52
C LEU A 577 -1.70 17.39 -44.96
N ARG A 578 -1.96 16.11 -45.15
CA ARG A 578 -2.18 15.42 -46.43
C ARG A 578 -3.34 14.46 -46.24
N GLU A 579 -4.16 14.30 -47.30
CA GLU A 579 -5.24 13.34 -47.22
C GLU A 579 -4.71 11.96 -46.84
N SER A 580 -5.21 11.42 -45.72
CA SER A 580 -4.89 10.05 -45.33
C SER A 580 -5.58 9.11 -46.29
N ALA A 581 -4.88 8.08 -46.80
CA ALA A 581 -5.55 7.00 -47.49
C ALA A 581 -6.65 6.44 -46.56
N THR A 582 -7.85 6.27 -47.06
CA THR A 582 -8.94 5.63 -46.30
C THR A 582 -8.48 4.23 -45.91
N PRO A 583 -8.57 3.85 -44.61
CA PRO A 583 -8.17 2.51 -44.18
C PRO A 583 -9.00 1.41 -44.85
#